data_7ffd1e9de5a98bb4c578424d6bd95688
#
_entry.id   7ffd1e9de5a98bb4c578424d6bd95688
#
_cell.length_a   1.000
_cell.length_b   1.000
_cell.length_c   1.000
_cell.angle_alpha   90.00
_cell.angle_beta   90.00
_cell.angle_gamma   90.00
#
_symmetry.space_group_name_H-M   'P 1'
#
loop_
_entity.id
_entity.type
_entity.pdbx_description
1 polymer ?
#
loop_
_entity_poly.entity_id
_entity_poly.type
_entity_poly.pdbx_seq_one_letter_code
_entity_poly.pdbx_strand_id
1 'polypeptide(L)'
;LEIPDSGKIILNDKVINNESIFVQPEQRDCDLVFQDFSLFPNMTINENIHFGKNAPRNKSMIDELISLTNISDLLSRYPHQISGGQQQRAALVRALANNPLLLLMDEPLSNLDSELKENVRRELISILKKLEMTVLIVTHDAEDALTISDKTVVLKKGKLVQLDTPK
;
A
#
# COMPACT_ATOMS: atom_id res chain seq x y z
N LEU A 1 8.98 1.70 -13.77
CA LEU A 1 9.47 2.70 -12.81
C LEU A 1 10.41 3.66 -13.54
N GLU A 2 10.17 4.95 -13.42
CA GLU A 2 11.01 5.97 -14.01
C GLU A 2 12.24 6.23 -13.14
N ILE A 3 13.34 6.60 -13.77
CA ILE A 3 14.56 7.04 -13.09
C ILE A 3 14.46 8.56 -12.96
N PRO A 4 14.64 9.16 -11.76
CA PRO A 4 14.68 10.60 -11.62
C PRO A 4 15.80 11.25 -12.44
N ASP A 5 15.52 12.38 -13.08
CA ASP A 5 16.51 13.14 -13.87
C ASP A 5 17.65 13.68 -12.99
N SER A 6 17.37 13.98 -11.72
CA SER A 6 18.34 14.49 -10.76
C SER A 6 17.88 14.27 -9.30
N GLY A 7 18.78 14.50 -8.36
CA GLY A 7 18.53 14.38 -6.94
C GLY A 7 18.87 13.01 -6.37
N LYS A 8 18.45 12.76 -5.13
CA LYS A 8 18.67 11.46 -4.45
C LYS A 8 17.44 11.03 -3.69
N ILE A 9 17.25 9.71 -3.60
CA ILE A 9 16.23 9.06 -2.79
C ILE A 9 16.93 8.21 -1.73
N ILE A 10 16.54 8.42 -0.47
CA ILE A 10 17.08 7.71 0.68
C ILE A 10 15.94 6.99 1.37
N LEU A 11 16.11 5.72 1.67
CA LEU A 11 15.19 4.90 2.46
C LEU A 11 15.99 4.29 3.62
N ASN A 12 15.59 4.61 4.86
CA ASN A 12 16.24 4.14 6.08
C ASN A 12 17.79 4.32 6.03
N ASP A 13 18.24 5.58 5.82
CA ASP A 13 19.64 6.01 5.70
C ASP A 13 20.43 5.39 4.54
N LYS A 14 19.79 4.54 3.73
CA LYS A 14 20.39 3.92 2.55
C LYS A 14 19.99 4.68 1.29
N VAL A 15 20.97 5.13 0.50
CA VAL A 15 20.72 5.73 -0.81
C VAL A 15 20.23 4.63 -1.75
N ILE A 16 19.01 4.78 -2.28
CA ILE A 16 18.42 3.85 -3.25
C ILE A 16 18.42 4.40 -4.68
N ASN A 17 18.61 5.71 -4.83
CA ASN A 17 18.83 6.33 -6.13
C ASN A 17 19.61 7.64 -5.98
N ASN A 18 20.58 7.85 -6.85
CA ASN A 18 21.29 9.10 -7.12
C ASN A 18 21.97 9.00 -8.50
N GLU A 19 22.88 9.94 -8.83
CA GLU A 19 23.62 9.96 -10.11
C GLU A 19 24.42 8.68 -10.39
N SER A 20 24.88 7.96 -9.36
CA SER A 20 25.76 6.79 -9.47
C SER A 20 25.11 5.49 -9.00
N ILE A 21 24.02 5.56 -8.27
CA ILE A 21 23.36 4.42 -7.64
C ILE A 21 21.92 4.32 -8.13
N PHE A 22 21.52 3.14 -8.59
CA PHE A 22 20.13 2.77 -8.85
C PHE A 22 19.89 1.37 -8.29
N VAL A 23 19.24 1.30 -7.13
CA VAL A 23 18.81 0.03 -6.56
C VAL A 23 17.57 -0.45 -7.30
N GLN A 24 17.58 -1.70 -7.79
CA GLN A 24 16.44 -2.28 -8.49
C GLN A 24 15.20 -2.32 -7.57
N PRO A 25 13.98 -2.11 -8.09
CA PRO A 25 12.75 -2.06 -7.29
C PRO A 25 12.58 -3.25 -6.34
N GLU A 26 12.83 -4.46 -6.83
CA GLU A 26 12.72 -5.71 -6.07
C GLU A 26 13.77 -5.87 -4.95
N GLN A 27 14.77 -4.99 -4.91
CA GLN A 27 15.81 -4.93 -3.87
C GLN A 27 15.57 -3.80 -2.87
N ARG A 28 14.51 -2.99 -3.07
CA ARG A 28 14.13 -1.95 -2.14
C ARG A 28 13.22 -2.56 -1.07
N ASP A 29 13.40 -2.12 0.17
CA ASP A 29 12.55 -2.55 1.28
C ASP A 29 11.23 -1.74 1.27
N CYS A 30 10.53 -1.73 0.13
CA CYS A 30 9.25 -1.08 -0.06
C CYS A 30 8.33 -1.95 -0.92
N ASP A 31 7.04 -1.89 -0.62
CA ASP A 31 5.99 -2.53 -1.41
C ASP A 31 4.98 -1.50 -1.92
N LEU A 32 4.25 -1.83 -2.98
CA LEU A 32 3.32 -0.95 -3.66
C LEU A 32 1.95 -1.60 -3.81
N VAL A 33 0.93 -0.90 -3.34
CA VAL A 33 -0.48 -1.18 -3.64
C VAL A 33 -0.92 -0.26 -4.78
N PHE A 34 -1.25 -0.86 -5.91
CA PHE A 34 -1.71 -0.15 -7.11
C PHE A 34 -3.21 0.20 -7.02
N GLN A 35 -3.64 1.17 -7.79
CA GLN A 35 -5.03 1.63 -7.89
C GLN A 35 -6.01 0.51 -8.27
N ASP A 36 -5.61 -0.43 -9.14
CA ASP A 36 -6.39 -1.59 -9.59
C ASP A 36 -6.17 -2.84 -8.72
N PHE A 37 -5.53 -2.66 -7.55
CA PHE A 37 -5.13 -3.71 -6.60
C PHE A 37 -4.13 -4.73 -7.16
N SER A 38 -4.00 -4.87 -8.46
CA SER A 38 -3.07 -5.75 -9.20
C SER A 38 -2.95 -7.17 -8.62
N LEU A 39 -4.06 -7.74 -8.16
CA LEU A 39 -4.11 -9.14 -7.75
C LEU A 39 -3.96 -10.05 -8.98
N PHE A 40 -3.23 -11.15 -8.82
CA PHE A 40 -3.07 -12.15 -9.87
C PHE A 40 -4.39 -12.89 -10.09
N PRO A 41 -5.05 -12.72 -11.25
CA PRO A 41 -6.42 -13.20 -11.45
C PRO A 41 -6.54 -14.75 -11.50
N ASN A 42 -5.44 -15.42 -11.79
CA ASN A 42 -5.32 -16.89 -11.88
C ASN A 42 -4.86 -17.55 -10.58
N MET A 43 -4.71 -16.77 -9.51
CA MET A 43 -4.35 -17.23 -8.17
C MET A 43 -5.50 -16.98 -7.20
N THR A 44 -5.68 -17.85 -6.23
CA THR A 44 -6.57 -17.63 -5.10
C THR A 44 -6.05 -16.46 -4.25
N ILE A 45 -6.88 -15.93 -3.35
CA ILE A 45 -6.47 -14.88 -2.40
C ILE A 45 -5.31 -15.37 -1.51
N ASN A 46 -5.36 -16.61 -1.06
CA ASN A 46 -4.27 -17.21 -0.29
C ASN A 46 -2.95 -17.25 -1.07
N GLU A 47 -2.98 -17.69 -2.33
CA GLU A 47 -1.80 -17.73 -3.20
C GLU A 47 -1.26 -16.32 -3.50
N ASN A 48 -2.15 -15.35 -3.73
CA ASN A 48 -1.78 -13.94 -3.89
C ASN A 48 -1.01 -13.41 -2.67
N ILE A 49 -1.53 -13.63 -1.46
CA ILE A 49 -0.93 -13.17 -0.20
C ILE A 49 0.46 -13.78 0.00
N HIS A 50 0.62 -15.06 -0.32
CA HIS A 50 1.88 -15.78 -0.11
C HIS A 50 2.87 -15.71 -1.28
N PHE A 51 2.55 -14.95 -2.33
CA PHE A 51 3.39 -14.83 -3.52
C PHE A 51 4.72 -14.10 -3.26
N GLY A 52 4.77 -13.21 -2.26
CA GLY A 52 5.93 -12.39 -1.95
C GLY A 52 7.14 -13.20 -1.48
N LYS A 53 8.35 -12.74 -1.80
CA LYS A 53 9.62 -13.38 -1.45
C LYS A 53 9.80 -13.66 0.04
N ASN A 54 9.32 -12.75 0.89
CA ASN A 54 9.45 -12.83 2.35
C ASN A 54 8.21 -13.44 3.03
N ALA A 55 7.11 -13.59 2.32
CA ALA A 55 5.85 -14.09 2.88
C ALA A 55 5.99 -15.43 3.66
N PRO A 56 6.75 -16.43 3.18
CA PRO A 56 6.91 -17.68 3.91
C PRO A 56 7.56 -17.53 5.29
N ARG A 57 8.34 -16.46 5.50
CA ARG A 57 9.05 -16.19 6.77
C ARG A 57 8.17 -15.45 7.78
N ASN A 58 7.10 -14.83 7.32
CA ASN A 58 6.23 -13.94 8.09
C ASN A 58 4.87 -14.56 8.38
N LYS A 59 4.76 -15.90 8.47
CA LYS A 59 3.48 -16.61 8.60
C LYS A 59 2.61 -16.09 9.73
N SER A 60 3.15 -15.93 10.93
CA SER A 60 2.39 -15.44 12.09
C SER A 60 1.81 -14.04 11.86
N MET A 61 2.57 -13.15 11.24
CA MET A 61 2.12 -11.80 10.89
C MET A 61 1.04 -11.86 9.81
N ILE A 62 1.18 -12.72 8.81
CA ILE A 62 0.17 -12.90 7.75
C ILE A 62 -1.14 -13.40 8.36
N ASP A 63 -1.12 -14.38 9.26
CA ASP A 63 -2.31 -14.90 9.92
C ASP A 63 -3.01 -13.79 10.74
N GLU A 64 -2.25 -12.93 11.42
CA GLU A 64 -2.77 -11.76 12.11
C GLU A 64 -3.40 -10.74 11.13
N LEU A 65 -2.72 -10.42 10.03
CA LEU A 65 -3.22 -9.50 9.00
C LEU A 65 -4.52 -10.01 8.36
N ILE A 66 -4.60 -11.31 8.04
CA ILE A 66 -5.80 -11.96 7.50
C ILE A 66 -6.97 -11.81 8.48
N SER A 67 -6.72 -12.02 9.77
CA SER A 67 -7.74 -11.85 10.82
C SER A 67 -8.18 -10.39 10.95
N LEU A 68 -7.22 -9.45 11.00
CA LEU A 68 -7.47 -8.01 11.12
C LEU A 68 -8.28 -7.43 9.97
N THR A 69 -8.06 -7.96 8.76
CA THR A 69 -8.73 -7.49 7.54
C THR A 69 -10.03 -8.24 7.23
N ASN A 70 -10.42 -9.20 8.09
CA ASN A 70 -11.63 -10.01 7.91
C ASN A 70 -11.74 -10.67 6.52
N ILE A 71 -10.65 -11.27 6.02
CA ILE A 71 -10.62 -11.97 4.72
C ILE A 71 -10.42 -13.47 4.86
N SER A 72 -10.48 -14.03 6.07
CA SER A 72 -10.26 -15.46 6.32
C SER A 72 -11.14 -16.38 5.46
N ASP A 73 -12.41 -16.01 5.28
CA ASP A 73 -13.38 -16.79 4.50
C ASP A 73 -13.20 -16.64 2.98
N LEU A 74 -12.29 -15.77 2.56
CA LEU A 74 -12.04 -15.45 1.16
C LEU A 74 -10.79 -16.13 0.60
N LEU A 75 -9.99 -16.77 1.43
CA LEU A 75 -8.67 -17.29 1.07
C LEU A 75 -8.68 -18.27 -0.11
N SER A 76 -9.75 -19.08 -0.24
CA SER A 76 -9.90 -20.04 -1.33
C SER A 76 -10.54 -19.46 -2.60
N ARG A 77 -10.98 -18.18 -2.55
CA ARG A 77 -11.61 -17.51 -3.69
C ARG A 77 -10.58 -16.89 -4.62
N TYR A 78 -10.99 -16.66 -5.86
CA TYR A 78 -10.23 -15.89 -6.85
C TYR A 78 -10.62 -14.40 -6.79
N PRO A 79 -9.77 -13.47 -7.26
CA PRO A 79 -10.06 -12.03 -7.24
C PRO A 79 -11.42 -11.66 -7.84
N HIS A 80 -11.81 -12.26 -8.96
CA HIS A 80 -13.10 -11.99 -9.62
C HIS A 80 -14.33 -12.47 -8.85
N GLN A 81 -14.18 -13.21 -7.76
CA GLN A 81 -15.26 -13.75 -6.92
C GLN A 81 -15.51 -12.91 -5.65
N ILE A 82 -14.80 -11.80 -5.49
CA ILE A 82 -14.88 -10.96 -4.30
C ILE A 82 -15.10 -9.49 -4.69
N SER A 83 -15.64 -8.70 -3.76
CA SER A 83 -15.90 -7.27 -3.98
C SER A 83 -14.63 -6.44 -4.06
N GLY A 84 -14.71 -5.21 -4.62
CA GLY A 84 -13.57 -4.28 -4.71
C GLY A 84 -12.91 -4.00 -3.35
N GLY A 85 -13.68 -3.75 -2.30
CA GLY A 85 -13.14 -3.56 -0.95
C GLY A 85 -12.47 -4.81 -0.38
N GLN A 86 -12.96 -6.02 -0.73
CA GLN A 86 -12.30 -7.28 -0.37
C GLN A 86 -11.00 -7.48 -1.16
N GLN A 87 -10.97 -7.11 -2.44
CA GLN A 87 -9.75 -7.13 -3.26
C GLN A 87 -8.69 -6.17 -2.70
N GLN A 88 -9.10 -4.98 -2.29
CA GLN A 88 -8.21 -4.00 -1.66
C GLN A 88 -7.58 -4.55 -0.39
N ARG A 89 -8.39 -5.15 0.51
CA ARG A 89 -7.87 -5.76 1.73
C ARG A 89 -6.88 -6.89 1.43
N ALA A 90 -7.18 -7.74 0.46
CA ALA A 90 -6.27 -8.80 0.03
C ALA A 90 -4.95 -8.25 -0.54
N ALA A 91 -5.01 -7.19 -1.36
CA ALA A 91 -3.82 -6.51 -1.90
C ALA A 91 -2.97 -5.86 -0.80
N LEU A 92 -3.62 -5.26 0.20
CA LEU A 92 -2.94 -4.71 1.38
C LEU A 92 -2.21 -5.81 2.16
N VAL A 93 -2.89 -6.92 2.46
CA VAL A 93 -2.26 -8.06 3.16
C VAL A 93 -1.09 -8.61 2.36
N ARG A 94 -1.22 -8.75 1.03
CA ARG A 94 -0.12 -9.19 0.15
C ARG A 94 1.10 -8.27 0.24
N ALA A 95 0.90 -6.97 0.20
CA ALA A 95 1.99 -6.00 0.30
C ALA A 95 2.65 -6.06 1.69
N LEU A 96 1.86 -6.11 2.75
CA LEU A 96 2.36 -6.20 4.12
C LEU A 96 3.02 -7.55 4.45
N ALA A 97 2.66 -8.63 3.76
CA ALA A 97 3.23 -9.97 3.96
C ALA A 97 4.76 -10.01 3.75
N ASN A 98 5.30 -9.08 2.96
CA ASN A 98 6.74 -8.93 2.77
C ASN A 98 7.42 -8.17 3.92
N ASN A 99 6.67 -7.59 4.86
CA ASN A 99 7.16 -6.74 5.95
C ASN A 99 8.04 -5.58 5.45
N PRO A 100 7.53 -4.71 4.56
CA PRO A 100 8.31 -3.62 3.98
C PRO A 100 8.58 -2.51 5.01
N LEU A 101 9.69 -1.77 4.85
CA LEU A 101 9.96 -0.56 5.63
C LEU A 101 9.06 0.61 5.22
N LEU A 102 8.62 0.64 3.96
CA LEU A 102 7.75 1.67 3.40
C LEU A 102 6.68 1.03 2.53
N LEU A 103 5.42 1.34 2.83
CA LEU A 103 4.30 0.98 1.98
C LEU A 103 3.92 2.17 1.10
N LEU A 104 3.91 1.96 -0.20
CA LEU A 104 3.44 2.94 -1.18
C LEU A 104 2.01 2.58 -1.59
N MET A 105 1.12 3.57 -1.69
CA MET A 105 -0.26 3.36 -2.12
C MET A 105 -0.62 4.39 -3.18
N ASP A 106 -1.04 3.93 -4.35
CA ASP A 106 -1.45 4.79 -5.45
C ASP A 106 -2.98 4.74 -5.57
N GLU A 107 -3.62 5.84 -5.20
CA GLU A 107 -5.08 6.02 -5.20
C GLU A 107 -5.87 4.84 -4.61
N PRO A 108 -5.55 4.37 -3.40
CA PRO A 108 -6.06 3.10 -2.89
C PRO A 108 -7.59 3.05 -2.72
N LEU A 109 -8.27 4.18 -2.64
CA LEU A 109 -9.73 4.26 -2.40
C LEU A 109 -10.53 4.77 -3.60
N SER A 110 -9.89 5.04 -4.74
CA SER A 110 -10.53 5.69 -5.89
C SER A 110 -11.59 4.83 -6.59
N ASN A 111 -11.41 3.51 -6.58
CA ASN A 111 -12.30 2.56 -7.27
C ASN A 111 -13.47 2.06 -6.42
N LEU A 112 -13.72 2.69 -5.26
CA LEU A 112 -14.79 2.33 -4.35
C LEU A 112 -15.95 3.31 -4.45
N ASP A 113 -17.20 2.81 -4.32
CA ASP A 113 -18.35 3.68 -4.12
C ASP A 113 -18.26 4.43 -2.78
N SER A 114 -18.96 5.54 -2.66
CA SER A 114 -18.81 6.49 -1.55
C SER A 114 -19.12 5.89 -0.17
N GLU A 115 -20.08 4.98 -0.08
CA GLU A 115 -20.46 4.35 1.18
C GLU A 115 -19.42 3.31 1.61
N LEU A 116 -18.96 2.50 0.67
CA LEU A 116 -17.91 1.52 0.91
C LEU A 116 -16.58 2.19 1.20
N LYS A 117 -16.27 3.29 0.52
CA LYS A 117 -15.04 4.07 0.67
C LYS A 117 -14.81 4.52 2.11
N GLU A 118 -15.85 5.09 2.76
CA GLU A 118 -15.76 5.56 4.14
C GLU A 118 -15.44 4.42 5.13
N ASN A 119 -16.06 3.27 4.96
CA ASN A 119 -15.83 2.10 5.80
C ASN A 119 -14.39 1.57 5.61
N VAL A 120 -13.97 1.42 4.37
CA VAL A 120 -12.63 0.92 4.02
C VAL A 120 -11.54 1.90 4.45
N ARG A 121 -11.79 3.22 4.35
CA ARG A 121 -10.89 4.27 4.87
C ARG A 121 -10.63 4.10 6.37
N ARG A 122 -11.68 3.94 7.17
CA ARG A 122 -11.56 3.74 8.62
C ARG A 122 -10.81 2.45 8.96
N GLU A 123 -11.11 1.37 8.27
CA GLU A 123 -10.40 0.10 8.44
C GLU A 123 -8.92 0.25 8.10
N LEU A 124 -8.59 0.86 6.97
CA LEU A 124 -7.22 1.12 6.53
C LEU A 124 -6.43 1.89 7.58
N ILE A 125 -6.98 3.01 8.06
CA ILE A 125 -6.35 3.82 9.13
C ILE A 125 -6.08 2.98 10.38
N SER A 126 -7.06 2.17 10.80
CA SER A 126 -6.93 1.32 11.99
C SER A 126 -5.80 0.30 11.85
N ILE A 127 -5.71 -0.36 10.69
CA ILE A 127 -4.67 -1.35 10.38
C ILE A 127 -3.29 -0.68 10.35
N LEU A 128 -3.14 0.41 9.61
CA LEU A 128 -1.86 1.10 9.46
C LEU A 128 -1.33 1.64 10.79
N LYS A 129 -2.21 2.21 11.64
CA LYS A 129 -1.86 2.67 12.99
C LYS A 129 -1.44 1.52 13.91
N LYS A 130 -2.16 0.40 13.87
CA LYS A 130 -1.84 -0.77 14.70
C LYS A 130 -0.47 -1.37 14.35
N LEU A 131 -0.10 -1.31 13.06
CA LEU A 131 1.18 -1.83 12.56
C LEU A 131 2.33 -0.84 12.67
N GLU A 132 2.07 0.42 13.07
CA GLU A 132 3.07 1.51 13.11
C GLU A 132 3.84 1.67 11.78
N MET A 133 3.16 1.41 10.66
CA MET A 133 3.76 1.41 9.32
C MET A 133 4.04 2.81 8.81
N THR A 134 5.21 2.98 8.20
CA THR A 134 5.47 4.17 7.37
C THR A 134 4.80 3.99 6.02
N VAL A 135 3.91 4.92 5.67
CA VAL A 135 3.11 4.84 4.44
C VAL A 135 3.20 6.15 3.66
N LEU A 136 3.35 6.04 2.35
CA LEU A 136 3.21 7.16 1.41
C LEU A 136 2.00 6.90 0.52
N ILE A 137 0.97 7.74 0.65
CA ILE A 137 -0.27 7.64 -0.13
C ILE A 137 -0.30 8.75 -1.17
N VAL A 138 -0.57 8.41 -2.40
CA VAL A 138 -0.91 9.36 -3.47
C VAL A 138 -2.42 9.30 -3.67
N THR A 139 -3.07 10.46 -3.59
CA THR A 139 -4.51 10.59 -3.85
C THR A 139 -4.84 11.97 -4.41
N HIS A 140 -5.89 12.05 -5.22
CA HIS A 140 -6.47 13.32 -5.66
C HIS A 140 -7.64 13.75 -4.78
N ASP A 141 -8.04 12.92 -3.81
CA ASP A 141 -9.13 13.21 -2.88
C ASP A 141 -8.59 13.91 -1.63
N ALA A 142 -9.01 15.15 -1.42
CA ALA A 142 -8.57 15.94 -0.28
C ALA A 142 -9.04 15.35 1.06
N GLU A 143 -10.22 14.72 1.09
CA GLU A 143 -10.73 14.10 2.31
C GLU A 143 -9.89 12.89 2.73
N ASP A 144 -9.50 12.04 1.76
CA ASP A 144 -8.59 10.93 2.01
C ASP A 144 -7.24 11.45 2.55
N ALA A 145 -6.65 12.45 1.89
CA ALA A 145 -5.38 13.04 2.29
C ALA A 145 -5.43 13.60 3.72
N LEU A 146 -6.48 14.36 4.07
CA LEU A 146 -6.60 15.00 5.38
C LEU A 146 -6.98 14.04 6.51
N THR A 147 -7.67 12.94 6.20
CA THR A 147 -8.15 12.00 7.21
C THR A 147 -7.13 10.91 7.54
N ILE A 148 -6.37 10.45 6.53
CA ILE A 148 -5.45 9.31 6.69
C ILE A 148 -4.07 9.75 7.16
N SER A 149 -3.56 10.90 6.70
CA SER A 149 -2.15 11.23 6.84
C SER A 149 -1.81 12.05 8.09
N ASP A 150 -0.61 11.86 8.61
CA ASP A 150 0.01 12.72 9.64
C ASP A 150 0.65 13.96 9.03
N LYS A 151 1.05 13.89 7.75
CA LYS A 151 1.58 14.99 6.96
C LYS A 151 1.07 14.92 5.54
N THR A 152 0.67 16.05 4.99
CA THR A 152 0.15 16.17 3.63
C THR A 152 1.06 17.03 2.77
N VAL A 153 1.38 16.52 1.59
CA VAL A 153 2.12 17.23 0.54
C VAL A 153 1.14 17.60 -0.56
N VAL A 154 1.08 18.89 -0.90
CA VAL A 154 0.26 19.37 -2.03
C VAL A 154 1.18 19.64 -3.21
N LEU A 155 0.94 18.94 -4.32
CA LEU A 155 1.61 19.14 -5.60
C LEU A 155 0.70 19.85 -6.59
N LYS A 156 1.25 20.85 -7.30
CA LYS A 156 0.55 21.53 -8.40
C LYS A 156 1.47 21.66 -9.60
N LYS A 157 1.07 21.09 -10.74
CA LYS A 157 1.89 21.08 -11.98
C LYS A 157 3.32 20.58 -11.72
N GLY A 158 3.48 19.48 -10.98
CA GLY A 158 4.77 18.87 -10.64
C GLY A 158 5.62 19.64 -9.62
N LYS A 159 5.11 20.72 -9.02
CA LYS A 159 5.84 21.52 -8.02
C LYS A 159 5.22 21.36 -6.65
N LEU A 160 6.07 21.26 -5.63
CA LEU A 160 5.67 21.32 -4.22
C LEU A 160 5.08 22.71 -3.93
N VAL A 161 3.84 22.76 -3.47
CA VAL A 161 3.13 23.98 -3.08
C VAL A 161 3.07 24.11 -1.57
N GLN A 162 2.78 23.01 -0.88
CA GLN A 162 2.62 23.00 0.57
C GLN A 162 3.06 21.64 1.13
N LEU A 163 3.62 21.67 2.33
CA LEU A 163 3.87 20.50 3.18
C LEU A 163 3.48 20.89 4.60
N ASP A 164 2.45 20.25 5.16
CA ASP A 164 1.95 20.57 6.49
C ASP A 164 1.25 19.36 7.11
N THR A 165 0.89 19.49 8.40
CA THR A 165 -0.03 18.55 9.08
C THR A 165 -1.47 18.86 8.71
N PRO A 166 -2.34 17.86 8.53
CA PRO A 166 -3.78 18.05 8.38
C PRO A 166 -4.35 18.83 9.58
N LYS A 167 -5.24 19.79 9.32
CA LYS A 167 -5.94 20.56 10.38
C LYS A 167 -7.40 20.13 10.42
#